data_ff8d8897ddd25b9c4a6e16c811053488
#
_entry.id   ff8d8897ddd25b9c4a6e16c811053488
#
_cell.length_a   1.000
_cell.length_b   1.000
_cell.length_c   1.000
_cell.angle_alpha   90.00
_cell.angle_beta   90.00
_cell.angle_gamma   90.00
#
_symmetry.space_group_name_H-M   'P 1'
#
loop_
_entity.id
_entity.type
_entity.pdbx_description
1 polymer ?
#
loop_
_entity_poly.entity_id
_entity_poly.type
_entity_poly.pdbx_seq_one_letter_code
_entity_poly.pdbx_strand_id
1 'polypeptide(L)'
;VLQQQDAAKIVANDGLGNPTLDTNQRQIKVLLRQGAGYRLVAENRSWLPSAGDVDMPCLADPLLDEGSIEINRGVLKVSLSYWLSCGSWGVSRDTYTFRWQQNRLRLIGWDGVEFMRNSGDMTERSINYLTGRQKTVTGGNMFEDVPAAKIKTRWQTLPPQPARYLDGPSLPSPQDWESVGANADCSQFHLYKNKESNT
;
A
#
# COMPACT_ATOMS: atom_id res chain seq x y z
N VAL A 1 6.04 13.78 -5.23
CA VAL A 1 4.69 13.84 -4.64
C VAL A 1 4.39 15.27 -4.24
N LEU A 2 3.15 15.68 -4.44
CA LEU A 2 2.62 16.97 -3.98
C LEU A 2 1.50 16.68 -2.98
N GLN A 3 1.44 17.47 -1.91
CA GLN A 3 0.36 17.40 -0.93
C GLN A 3 -0.40 18.72 -0.96
N GLN A 4 -1.72 18.65 -0.91
CA GLN A 4 -2.58 19.81 -0.71
C GLN A 4 -2.27 20.43 0.65
N GLN A 5 -2.41 21.76 0.76
CA GLN A 5 -2.16 22.49 2.01
C GLN A 5 -3.44 23.26 2.39
N ASP A 6 -4.44 22.50 2.88
CA ASP A 6 -5.71 23.07 3.34
C ASP A 6 -5.81 22.87 4.86
N ALA A 7 -5.76 23.96 5.61
CA ALA A 7 -5.82 23.92 7.06
C ALA A 7 -7.15 23.31 7.59
N ALA A 8 -8.25 23.41 6.82
CA ALA A 8 -9.53 22.82 7.18
C ALA A 8 -9.52 21.27 7.11
N LYS A 9 -8.51 20.69 6.48
CA LYS A 9 -8.31 19.24 6.40
C LYS A 9 -7.32 18.69 7.44
N ILE A 10 -6.85 19.54 8.33
CA ILE A 10 -6.11 19.11 9.52
C ILE A 10 -7.13 18.98 10.64
N VAL A 11 -7.48 17.73 10.98
CA VAL A 11 -8.56 17.41 11.90
C VAL A 11 -7.99 17.10 13.28
N ALA A 12 -8.56 17.69 14.33
CA ALA A 12 -8.25 17.31 15.71
C ALA A 12 -8.79 15.90 16.00
N ASN A 13 -8.04 15.13 16.77
CA ASN A 13 -8.44 13.81 17.23
C ASN A 13 -8.32 13.76 18.76
N ASP A 14 -9.46 13.65 19.42
CA ASP A 14 -9.54 13.58 20.89
C ASP A 14 -9.44 12.12 21.41
N GLY A 15 -9.33 11.14 20.49
CA GLY A 15 -9.21 9.72 20.80
C GLY A 15 -7.77 9.22 20.85
N LEU A 16 -7.61 7.90 20.67
CA LEU A 16 -6.31 7.27 20.55
C LEU A 16 -5.65 7.63 19.21
N GLY A 17 -4.33 7.62 19.19
CA GLY A 17 -3.53 7.87 17.99
C GLY A 17 -2.92 9.27 17.96
N ASN A 18 -2.73 9.79 16.76
CA ASN A 18 -2.17 11.13 16.58
C ASN A 18 -3.16 12.21 16.99
N PRO A 19 -2.75 13.24 17.72
CA PRO A 19 -3.64 14.30 18.19
C PRO A 19 -4.18 15.18 17.04
N THR A 20 -3.53 15.17 15.91
CA THR A 20 -3.97 15.85 14.68
C THR A 20 -3.78 14.93 13.48
N LEU A 21 -4.76 14.90 12.60
CA LEU A 21 -4.79 14.06 11.42
C LEU A 21 -4.77 14.96 10.17
N ASP A 22 -3.71 14.90 9.40
CA ASP A 22 -3.62 15.60 8.12
C ASP A 22 -4.28 14.76 7.03
N THR A 23 -5.52 15.08 6.70
CA THR A 23 -6.32 14.42 5.66
C THR A 23 -6.17 15.08 4.28
N ASN A 24 -5.19 15.96 4.11
CA ASN A 24 -4.89 16.59 2.84
C ASN A 24 -4.51 15.56 1.78
N GLN A 25 -5.13 15.66 0.62
CA GLN A 25 -4.92 14.73 -0.48
C GLN A 25 -3.52 14.86 -1.09
N ARG A 26 -2.93 13.74 -1.40
CA ARG A 26 -1.65 13.64 -2.08
C ARG A 26 -1.83 13.33 -3.55
N GLN A 27 -0.94 13.89 -4.35
CA GLN A 27 -0.88 13.68 -5.79
C GLN A 27 0.51 13.16 -6.16
N ILE A 28 0.55 12.17 -7.04
CA ILE A 28 1.80 11.75 -7.67
C ILE A 28 1.85 12.31 -9.09
N LYS A 29 2.96 13.00 -9.41
CA LYS A 29 3.26 13.49 -10.76
C LYS A 29 4.59 12.92 -11.20
N VAL A 30 4.65 12.38 -12.40
CA VAL A 30 5.89 11.86 -12.98
C VAL A 30 6.25 12.71 -14.20
N LEU A 31 7.47 13.21 -14.17
CA LEU A 31 8.03 14.02 -15.23
C LEU A 31 9.21 13.29 -15.85
N LEU A 32 9.28 13.28 -17.18
CA LEU A 32 10.43 12.80 -17.92
C LEU A 32 11.23 13.96 -18.50
N ARG A 33 12.55 13.86 -18.45
CA ARG A 33 13.43 14.83 -19.09
C ARG A 33 13.24 14.83 -20.61
N GLN A 34 13.05 16.00 -21.16
CA GLN A 34 12.92 16.22 -22.60
C GLN A 34 13.75 17.44 -23.02
N GLY A 35 14.92 17.20 -23.62
CA GLY A 35 15.87 18.26 -23.91
C GLY A 35 16.36 18.97 -22.63
N ALA A 36 16.22 20.30 -22.60
CA ALA A 36 16.59 21.14 -21.44
C ALA A 36 15.47 21.22 -20.37
N GLY A 37 14.29 20.64 -20.61
CA GLY A 37 13.14 20.73 -19.71
C GLY A 37 12.60 19.39 -19.27
N TYR A 38 11.40 19.42 -18.68
CA TYR A 38 10.66 18.25 -18.24
C TYR A 38 9.25 18.27 -18.80
N ARG A 39 8.75 17.10 -19.16
CA ARG A 39 7.38 16.90 -19.61
C ARG A 39 6.64 16.04 -18.58
N LEU A 40 5.47 16.50 -18.13
CA LEU A 40 4.56 15.69 -17.33
C LEU A 40 4.06 14.51 -18.17
N VAL A 41 4.23 13.29 -17.70
CA VAL A 41 3.90 12.06 -18.43
C VAL A 41 2.85 11.21 -17.72
N ALA A 42 2.68 11.40 -16.42
CA ALA A 42 1.61 10.77 -15.65
C ALA A 42 1.26 11.61 -14.42
N GLU A 43 -0.01 11.61 -14.06
CA GLU A 43 -0.53 12.24 -12.86
C GLU A 43 -1.64 11.35 -12.27
N ASN A 44 -1.62 11.15 -10.96
CA ASN A 44 -2.73 10.59 -10.22
C ASN A 44 -2.98 11.43 -8.96
N ARG A 45 -4.23 11.83 -8.75
CA ARG A 45 -4.62 12.79 -7.70
C ARG A 45 -5.34 12.14 -6.53
N SER A 46 -5.65 10.85 -6.60
CA SER A 46 -6.52 10.19 -5.63
C SER A 46 -5.98 8.85 -5.12
N TRP A 47 -4.91 8.32 -5.72
CA TRP A 47 -4.42 6.99 -5.40
C TRP A 47 -3.56 6.94 -4.13
N LEU A 48 -2.75 7.98 -3.90
CA LEU A 48 -1.91 8.02 -2.71
C LEU A 48 -2.75 8.35 -1.47
N PRO A 49 -2.55 7.63 -0.35
CA PRO A 49 -3.20 7.95 0.91
C PRO A 49 -2.73 9.32 1.45
N SER A 50 -3.57 9.98 2.22
CA SER A 50 -3.21 11.12 3.05
C SER A 50 -2.24 10.72 4.17
N ALA A 51 -1.64 11.70 4.86
CA ALA A 51 -0.75 11.43 5.98
C ALA A 51 -1.51 10.94 7.23
N GLY A 52 -2.76 11.38 7.39
CA GLY A 52 -3.66 10.95 8.45
C GLY A 52 -4.98 10.44 7.90
N ASP A 53 -5.65 9.58 8.66
CA ASP A 53 -6.94 8.98 8.34
C ASP A 53 -7.86 9.06 9.56
N VAL A 54 -9.07 9.60 9.38
CA VAL A 54 -10.05 9.76 10.47
C VAL A 54 -10.65 8.42 10.91
N ASP A 55 -10.71 7.43 10.02
CA ASP A 55 -11.18 6.08 10.33
C ASP A 55 -10.08 5.22 10.96
N MET A 56 -8.81 5.61 10.77
CA MET A 56 -7.62 4.93 11.31
C MET A 56 -6.66 5.94 11.99
N PRO A 57 -7.05 6.60 13.07
CA PRO A 57 -6.27 7.69 13.66
C PRO A 57 -4.91 7.25 14.24
N CYS A 58 -4.72 5.95 14.45
CA CYS A 58 -3.45 5.37 14.89
C CYS A 58 -2.50 5.01 13.74
N LEU A 59 -2.92 5.20 12.50
CA LEU A 59 -2.09 4.90 11.34
C LEU A 59 -0.94 5.92 11.24
N ALA A 60 0.28 5.42 11.15
CA ALA A 60 1.42 6.23 10.75
C ALA A 60 1.30 6.62 9.28
N ASP A 61 1.93 7.74 8.89
CA ASP A 61 1.94 8.16 7.50
C ASP A 61 2.48 7.05 6.58
N PRO A 62 1.68 6.54 5.64
CA PRO A 62 2.11 5.42 4.79
C PRO A 62 3.29 5.71 3.86
N LEU A 63 3.62 6.98 3.64
CA LEU A 63 4.74 7.43 2.79
C LEU A 63 5.95 7.97 3.58
N LEU A 64 5.97 7.83 4.90
CA LEU A 64 7.03 8.41 5.74
C LEU A 64 8.39 7.71 5.59
N ASP A 65 8.41 6.42 5.23
CA ASP A 65 9.64 5.65 5.13
C ASP A 65 10.55 6.15 4.00
N GLU A 66 11.85 6.19 4.24
CA GLU A 66 12.85 6.39 3.18
C GLU A 66 12.69 5.32 2.09
N GLY A 67 12.77 5.74 0.83
CA GLY A 67 12.59 4.83 -0.31
C GLY A 67 11.14 4.49 -0.63
N SER A 68 10.15 5.15 -0.01
CA SER A 68 8.73 4.98 -0.38
C SER A 68 8.47 5.29 -1.85
N ILE A 69 9.27 6.16 -2.48
CA ILE A 69 9.22 6.41 -3.92
C ILE A 69 10.63 6.33 -4.48
N GLU A 70 10.83 5.37 -5.38
CA GLU A 70 12.12 5.10 -6.00
C GLU A 70 11.98 5.06 -7.53
N ILE A 71 12.93 5.67 -8.24
CA ILE A 71 13.07 5.52 -9.69
C ILE A 71 14.45 4.93 -9.97
N ASN A 72 14.48 3.74 -10.54
CA ASN A 72 15.70 3.05 -10.90
C ASN A 72 15.55 2.39 -12.27
N ARG A 73 16.47 2.69 -13.20
CA ARG A 73 16.54 2.10 -14.55
C ARG A 73 15.19 2.10 -15.30
N GLY A 74 14.46 3.22 -15.23
CA GLY A 74 13.17 3.38 -15.92
C GLY A 74 11.99 2.66 -15.25
N VAL A 75 12.17 2.18 -14.04
CA VAL A 75 11.14 1.59 -13.19
C VAL A 75 10.85 2.53 -12.05
N LEU A 76 9.59 2.89 -11.87
CA LEU A 76 9.08 3.61 -10.69
C LEU A 76 8.52 2.58 -9.71
N LYS A 77 9.00 2.61 -8.47
CA LYS A 77 8.41 1.89 -7.35
C LYS A 77 7.76 2.88 -6.40
N VAL A 78 6.58 2.53 -5.92
CA VAL A 78 5.88 3.24 -4.85
C VAL A 78 5.56 2.24 -3.77
N SER A 79 6.10 2.45 -2.58
CA SER A 79 5.90 1.60 -1.41
C SER A 79 5.05 2.35 -0.38
N LEU A 80 4.03 1.70 0.13
CA LEU A 80 3.13 2.20 1.16
C LEU A 80 3.24 1.28 2.37
N SER A 81 3.56 1.85 3.53
CA SER A 81 3.71 1.10 4.80
C SER A 81 2.51 1.38 5.71
N TYR A 82 1.88 0.33 6.21
CA TYR A 82 0.73 0.42 7.11
C TYR A 82 1.12 -0.10 8.48
N TRP A 83 1.34 0.82 9.40
CA TRP A 83 1.66 0.55 10.79
C TRP A 83 0.73 1.36 11.70
N LEU A 84 0.03 0.68 12.59
CA LEU A 84 -0.85 1.32 13.56
C LEU A 84 -0.19 1.30 14.95
N SER A 85 -0.13 2.47 15.58
CA SER A 85 0.37 2.60 16.97
C SER A 85 -0.58 1.99 18.00
N CYS A 86 -1.86 1.82 17.64
CA CYS A 86 -2.90 1.21 18.47
C CYS A 86 -3.87 0.36 17.62
N GLY A 87 -4.64 -0.52 18.28
CA GLY A 87 -5.74 -1.28 17.66
C GLY A 87 -5.33 -2.48 16.83
N SER A 88 -4.08 -2.62 16.41
CA SER A 88 -3.62 -3.76 15.62
C SER A 88 -2.16 -4.12 15.89
N TRP A 89 -1.86 -5.41 15.84
CA TRP A 89 -0.50 -5.95 15.81
C TRP A 89 0.03 -6.17 14.39
N GLY A 90 -0.86 -6.09 13.39
CA GLY A 90 -0.49 -6.27 11.99
C GLY A 90 0.28 -5.07 11.45
N VAL A 91 1.27 -5.36 10.62
CA VAL A 91 2.02 -4.40 9.82
C VAL A 91 2.05 -4.90 8.40
N SER A 92 1.85 -4.02 7.42
CA SER A 92 2.02 -4.37 6.02
C SER A 92 2.81 -3.32 5.26
N ARG A 93 3.44 -3.77 4.18
CA ARG A 93 4.08 -2.92 3.19
C ARG A 93 3.73 -3.40 1.79
N ASP A 94 3.18 -2.50 1.00
CA ASP A 94 2.79 -2.73 -0.39
C ASP A 94 3.70 -1.97 -1.33
N THR A 95 4.32 -2.64 -2.28
CA THR A 95 5.20 -2.03 -3.28
C THR A 95 4.61 -2.21 -4.67
N TYR A 96 4.28 -1.12 -5.31
CA TYR A 96 3.75 -1.05 -6.67
C TYR A 96 4.87 -0.73 -7.64
N THR A 97 5.05 -1.56 -8.66
CA THR A 97 6.11 -1.43 -9.65
C THR A 97 5.55 -1.01 -11.00
N PHE A 98 5.95 0.17 -11.47
CA PHE A 98 5.53 0.72 -12.76
C PHE A 98 6.71 0.79 -13.72
N ARG A 99 6.43 0.56 -15.02
CA ARG A 99 7.39 0.72 -16.11
C ARG A 99 6.81 1.59 -17.19
N TRP A 100 7.67 2.46 -17.73
CA TRP A 100 7.31 3.26 -18.91
C TRP A 100 7.21 2.36 -20.13
N GLN A 101 6.01 2.22 -20.68
CA GLN A 101 5.69 1.40 -21.85
C GLN A 101 4.58 2.08 -22.65
N GLN A 102 4.71 2.11 -23.98
CA GLN A 102 3.68 2.67 -24.88
C GLN A 102 3.21 4.07 -24.45
N ASN A 103 4.16 4.95 -24.08
CA ASN A 103 3.92 6.31 -23.63
C ASN A 103 3.07 6.44 -22.35
N ARG A 104 3.01 5.40 -21.51
CA ARG A 104 2.33 5.41 -20.22
C ARG A 104 3.12 4.64 -19.17
N LEU A 105 2.90 4.96 -17.90
CA LEU A 105 3.44 4.19 -16.77
C LEU A 105 2.50 3.03 -16.44
N ARG A 106 2.83 1.86 -16.96
CA ARG A 106 2.06 0.62 -16.74
C ARG A 106 2.46 -0.04 -15.44
N LEU A 107 1.47 -0.43 -14.62
CA LEU A 107 1.66 -1.30 -13.47
C LEU A 107 2.06 -2.69 -13.97
N ILE A 108 3.26 -3.15 -13.58
CA ILE A 108 3.82 -4.44 -14.01
C ILE A 108 3.98 -5.44 -12.87
N GLY A 109 4.00 -4.97 -11.62
CA GLY A 109 4.16 -5.82 -10.45
C GLY A 109 3.60 -5.18 -9.18
N TRP A 110 3.27 -6.03 -8.24
CA TRP A 110 2.93 -5.68 -6.87
C TRP A 110 3.57 -6.71 -5.93
N ASP A 111 4.21 -6.23 -4.88
CA ASP A 111 4.78 -7.03 -3.82
C ASP A 111 4.20 -6.56 -2.49
N GLY A 112 3.64 -7.47 -1.70
CA GLY A 112 3.11 -7.23 -0.37
C GLY A 112 3.83 -8.08 0.68
N VAL A 113 4.15 -7.47 1.79
CA VAL A 113 4.68 -8.14 2.99
C VAL A 113 3.78 -7.79 4.15
N GLU A 114 3.35 -8.80 4.88
CA GLU A 114 2.58 -8.65 6.11
C GLU A 114 3.26 -9.41 7.24
N PHE A 115 3.25 -8.86 8.42
CA PHE A 115 3.70 -9.57 9.61
C PHE A 115 2.95 -9.11 10.87
N MET A 116 2.93 -10.00 11.88
CA MET A 116 2.34 -9.75 13.18
C MET A 116 3.42 -9.38 14.19
N ARG A 117 3.35 -8.19 14.79
CA ARG A 117 4.35 -7.71 15.75
C ARG A 117 4.40 -8.51 17.06
N ASN A 118 3.33 -9.21 17.41
CA ASN A 118 3.26 -10.03 18.62
C ASN A 118 3.82 -11.44 18.45
N SER A 119 3.71 -12.04 17.24
CA SER A 119 4.17 -13.41 16.97
C SER A 119 5.31 -13.48 15.98
N GLY A 120 5.52 -12.43 15.18
CA GLY A 120 6.47 -12.41 14.08
C GLY A 120 6.01 -13.14 12.82
N ASP A 121 4.84 -13.80 12.86
CA ASP A 121 4.32 -14.51 11.69
C ASP A 121 4.27 -13.62 10.47
N MET A 122 4.84 -14.10 9.35
CA MET A 122 5.03 -13.31 8.15
C MET A 122 4.45 -14.01 6.92
N THR A 123 3.84 -13.21 6.06
CA THR A 123 3.36 -13.63 4.74
C THR A 123 3.87 -12.66 3.69
N GLU A 124 4.40 -13.20 2.60
CA GLU A 124 4.80 -12.42 1.43
C GLU A 124 3.95 -12.80 0.23
N ARG A 125 3.56 -11.81 -0.57
CA ARG A 125 2.86 -12.00 -1.83
C ARG A 125 3.53 -11.18 -2.93
N SER A 126 3.58 -11.74 -4.13
CA SER A 126 4.12 -11.05 -5.30
C SER A 126 3.26 -11.35 -6.51
N ILE A 127 2.86 -10.32 -7.24
CA ILE A 127 2.07 -10.43 -8.47
C ILE A 127 2.87 -9.85 -9.62
N ASN A 128 3.05 -10.66 -10.66
CA ASN A 128 3.55 -10.19 -11.95
C ASN A 128 2.36 -10.00 -12.90
N TYR A 129 1.95 -8.76 -13.12
CA TYR A 129 0.82 -8.43 -13.99
C TYR A 129 1.07 -8.66 -15.48
N LEU A 130 2.34 -8.82 -15.91
CA LEU A 130 2.66 -9.12 -17.29
C LEU A 130 2.41 -10.60 -17.63
N THR A 131 2.62 -11.49 -16.65
CA THR A 131 2.47 -12.93 -16.81
C THR A 131 1.21 -13.49 -16.15
N GLY A 132 0.50 -12.67 -15.37
CA GLY A 132 -0.65 -13.10 -14.57
C GLY A 132 -0.30 -14.11 -13.48
N ARG A 133 0.96 -14.15 -13.00
CA ARG A 133 1.38 -15.10 -11.96
C ARG A 133 1.47 -14.43 -10.60
N GLN A 134 0.94 -15.11 -9.60
CA GLN A 134 1.07 -14.74 -8.19
C GLN A 134 1.88 -15.80 -7.44
N LYS A 135 2.79 -15.34 -6.59
CA LYS A 135 3.53 -16.13 -5.59
C LYS A 135 3.04 -15.73 -4.21
N THR A 136 2.78 -16.71 -3.35
CA THR A 136 2.54 -16.50 -1.91
C THR A 136 3.53 -17.34 -1.12
N VAL A 137 4.18 -16.73 -0.14
CA VAL A 137 5.11 -17.39 0.78
C VAL A 137 4.57 -17.20 2.19
N THR A 138 4.42 -18.31 2.93
CA THR A 138 3.92 -18.33 4.31
C THR A 138 4.84 -19.15 5.20
N GLY A 139 4.73 -19.00 6.50
CA GLY A 139 5.52 -19.74 7.50
C GLY A 139 6.86 -19.08 7.80
N GLY A 140 7.12 -17.87 7.27
CA GLY A 140 8.24 -17.03 7.71
C GLY A 140 7.95 -16.40 9.06
N ASN A 141 9.00 -15.94 9.73
CA ASN A 141 8.90 -15.16 10.95
C ASN A 141 9.89 -13.99 10.89
N MET A 142 9.46 -12.81 11.35
CA MET A 142 10.29 -11.60 11.30
C MET A 142 11.40 -11.60 12.37
N PHE A 143 11.22 -12.33 13.46
CA PHE A 143 12.11 -12.31 14.61
C PHE A 143 13.06 -13.52 14.68
N GLU A 144 12.75 -14.56 13.91
CA GLU A 144 13.48 -15.84 13.97
C GLU A 144 13.84 -16.37 12.59
N ASP A 145 14.98 -16.99 12.48
CA ASP A 145 15.34 -17.78 11.30
C ASP A 145 14.51 -19.07 11.26
N VAL A 146 13.61 -19.14 10.30
CA VAL A 146 12.72 -20.29 10.13
C VAL A 146 13.36 -21.31 9.19
N PRO A 147 13.44 -22.60 9.59
CA PRO A 147 13.93 -23.64 8.70
C PRO A 147 13.16 -23.70 7.39
N ALA A 148 13.86 -23.87 6.27
CA ALA A 148 13.28 -23.88 4.92
C ALA A 148 12.12 -24.87 4.76
N ALA A 149 12.11 -25.98 5.51
CA ALA A 149 11.04 -26.97 5.52
C ALA A 149 9.69 -26.44 6.05
N LYS A 150 9.69 -25.37 6.84
CA LYS A 150 8.47 -24.70 7.33
C LYS A 150 7.95 -23.63 6.38
N ILE A 151 8.79 -23.13 5.49
CA ILE A 151 8.41 -22.11 4.50
C ILE A 151 7.60 -22.77 3.39
N LYS A 152 6.38 -22.30 3.19
CA LYS A 152 5.48 -22.80 2.13
C LYS A 152 5.37 -21.76 1.03
N THR A 153 5.66 -22.17 -0.19
CA THR A 153 5.50 -21.35 -1.40
C THR A 153 4.37 -21.90 -2.25
N ARG A 154 3.40 -21.05 -2.56
CA ARG A 154 2.29 -21.35 -3.47
C ARG A 154 2.35 -20.43 -4.69
N TRP A 155 2.16 -21.02 -5.86
CA TRP A 155 2.00 -20.30 -7.11
C TRP A 155 0.58 -20.48 -7.64
N GLN A 156 0.02 -19.40 -8.19
CA GLN A 156 -1.26 -19.45 -8.89
C GLN A 156 -1.22 -18.57 -10.14
N THR A 157 -2.06 -18.90 -11.11
CA THR A 157 -2.29 -18.06 -12.29
C THR A 157 -3.57 -17.28 -12.03
N LEU A 158 -3.47 -15.96 -12.16
CA LEU A 158 -4.62 -15.05 -12.03
C LEU A 158 -5.41 -15.03 -13.34
N PRO A 159 -6.71 -14.80 -13.28
CA PRO A 159 -7.51 -14.51 -14.47
C PRO A 159 -6.91 -13.35 -15.26
N PRO A 160 -7.09 -13.31 -16.59
CA PRO A 160 -6.67 -12.17 -17.40
C PRO A 160 -7.25 -10.87 -16.86
N GLN A 161 -6.40 -9.87 -16.64
CA GLN A 161 -6.78 -8.56 -16.13
C GLN A 161 -6.40 -7.47 -17.14
N PRO A 162 -7.21 -6.40 -17.25
CA PRO A 162 -6.86 -5.27 -18.11
C PRO A 162 -5.56 -4.61 -17.61
N ALA A 163 -4.80 -4.03 -18.54
CA ALA A 163 -3.61 -3.27 -18.18
C ALA A 163 -3.99 -2.05 -17.34
N ARG A 164 -3.28 -1.84 -16.24
CA ARG A 164 -3.47 -0.72 -15.33
C ARG A 164 -2.33 0.27 -15.46
N TYR A 165 -2.63 1.55 -15.31
CA TYR A 165 -1.67 2.63 -15.51
C TYR A 165 -1.73 3.61 -14.33
N LEU A 166 -0.61 4.27 -14.04
CA LEU A 166 -0.53 5.22 -12.92
C LEU A 166 -1.56 6.36 -13.02
N ASP A 167 -1.80 6.83 -14.24
CA ASP A 167 -2.78 7.86 -14.58
C ASP A 167 -4.21 7.31 -14.80
N GLY A 168 -4.45 6.04 -14.51
CA GLY A 168 -5.75 5.38 -14.67
C GLY A 168 -6.57 5.36 -13.39
N PRO A 169 -7.90 5.18 -13.51
CA PRO A 169 -8.81 5.14 -12.35
C PRO A 169 -8.76 3.83 -11.56
N SER A 170 -8.13 2.79 -12.11
CA SER A 170 -8.25 1.41 -11.62
C SER A 170 -6.93 0.88 -11.04
N LEU A 171 -6.14 1.73 -10.38
CA LEU A 171 -5.04 1.20 -9.57
C LEU A 171 -5.63 0.43 -8.38
N PRO A 172 -5.06 -0.74 -8.03
CA PRO A 172 -5.51 -1.43 -6.84
C PRO A 172 -5.32 -0.53 -5.64
N SER A 173 -6.37 -0.37 -4.85
CA SER A 173 -6.23 0.20 -3.52
C SER A 173 -5.34 -0.73 -2.70
N PRO A 174 -4.50 -0.20 -1.83
CA PRO A 174 -3.78 -1.03 -0.87
C PRO A 174 -4.67 -1.93 -0.01
N GLN A 175 -5.95 -1.58 0.11
CA GLN A 175 -6.98 -2.34 0.83
C GLN A 175 -7.72 -3.38 -0.04
N ASP A 176 -7.55 -3.35 -1.37
CA ASP A 176 -8.26 -4.24 -2.30
C ASP A 176 -7.63 -5.63 -2.45
N TRP A 177 -6.55 -5.93 -1.74
CA TRP A 177 -5.91 -7.25 -1.78
C TRP A 177 -6.83 -8.37 -1.23
N GLU A 178 -7.81 -8.02 -0.39
CA GLU A 178 -8.85 -8.96 0.09
C GLU A 178 -9.68 -9.53 -1.06
N SER A 179 -9.89 -8.79 -2.15
CA SER A 179 -10.72 -9.22 -3.28
C SER A 179 -10.01 -10.17 -4.25
N VAL A 180 -8.70 -10.36 -4.13
CA VAL A 180 -7.90 -11.15 -5.09
C VAL A 180 -7.56 -12.55 -4.58
N GLY A 181 -8.13 -12.99 -3.47
CA GLY A 181 -7.95 -14.39 -3.01
C GLY A 181 -7.79 -14.53 -1.50
N ALA A 182 -8.62 -13.86 -0.75
CA ALA A 182 -8.58 -13.92 0.69
C ALA A 182 -9.60 -14.88 1.30
N ASN A 183 -9.09 -15.73 2.17
CA ASN A 183 -9.74 -16.07 3.42
C ASN A 183 -8.83 -15.59 4.56
N ALA A 184 -8.60 -14.27 4.65
CA ALA A 184 -8.07 -13.65 5.85
C ALA A 184 -9.21 -12.83 6.45
N ASP A 185 -9.68 -13.29 7.59
CA ASP A 185 -10.79 -12.71 8.34
C ASP A 185 -10.38 -11.34 8.93
N CYS A 186 -10.55 -10.28 8.14
CA CYS A 186 -10.43 -8.89 8.61
C CYS A 186 -11.69 -8.41 9.34
N SER A 187 -12.65 -9.30 9.65
CA SER A 187 -13.86 -8.97 10.43
C SER A 187 -13.54 -8.43 11.83
N GLN A 188 -12.33 -8.62 12.32
CA GLN A 188 -11.90 -8.05 13.60
C GLN A 188 -11.72 -6.52 13.56
N PHE A 189 -11.61 -5.89 12.40
CA PHE A 189 -11.51 -4.42 12.31
C PHE A 189 -12.85 -3.71 12.50
N HIS A 190 -13.99 -4.41 12.37
CA HIS A 190 -15.33 -3.83 12.55
C HIS A 190 -15.93 -4.01 13.94
N LEU A 191 -15.31 -4.77 14.84
CA LEU A 191 -15.89 -5.08 16.14
C LEU A 191 -15.75 -3.98 17.21
N TYR A 192 -14.97 -2.93 16.96
CA TYR A 192 -14.83 -1.84 17.94
C TYR A 192 -15.84 -0.70 17.78
N LYS A 193 -16.55 -0.58 16.65
CA LYS A 193 -17.57 0.48 16.43
C LYS A 193 -18.92 0.27 17.13
N ASN A 194 -19.20 -0.87 17.78
CA ASN A 194 -20.55 -1.18 18.30
C ASN A 194 -20.67 -1.30 19.82
N LYS A 195 -19.74 -0.77 20.62
CA LYS A 195 -19.84 -0.89 22.09
C LYS A 195 -20.08 0.42 22.86
N GLU A 196 -20.18 1.57 22.22
CA GLU A 196 -20.40 2.85 22.95
C GLU A 196 -21.71 3.57 22.62
N SER A 197 -22.72 2.89 22.09
CA SER A 197 -24.04 3.49 21.93
C SER A 197 -25.11 2.72 22.69
N ASN A 198 -24.93 2.50 24.00
CA ASN A 198 -26.00 2.15 24.94
C ASN A 198 -25.53 2.37 26.39
N THR A 199 -25.56 3.60 26.83
CA THR A 199 -25.90 4.03 28.21
C THR A 199 -26.39 5.46 28.19
#